data_847f4187ee3fcafeb0ecf28a07ba272f
#
_entry.id   847f4187ee3fcafeb0ecf28a07ba272f
#
_cell.length_a   1.000
_cell.length_b   1.000
_cell.length_c   1.000
_cell.angle_alpha   90.00
_cell.angle_beta   90.00
_cell.angle_gamma   90.00
#
_symmetry.space_group_name_H-M   'P 1'
#
loop_
_entity.id
_entity.type
_entity.pdbx_description
1 polymer ?
#
loop_
_entity_poly.entity_id
_entity_poly.type
_entity_poly.pdbx_seq_one_letter_code
_entity_poly.pdbx_strand_id
1 'polypeptide(L)'
;MELLINMAVADIQTALVTQWWRILYYLAASAGIFLLARKAKMKKDWLAFVPFVRYVLVGRLGDREKEGRVLIGLTVLEWIMEQTAGFMDVSEEANRIAASTGPVEYFSPELKMSILLLVLMFAAWIAIIVYWIRLYLGVCKRFKVKGAWTILMIFLEPVIFLLFALHKKFQYYPVEEKTEEGAEISGAQAKVLKSGLTVDITDRTVKDSGREKRLLKDIHLSIPRGHMVLLLGGSGAGKTTFLNAVTGYEPANATILLDGKDIYKEYEKMKFDVGFVPQQDLMRGNDTVLRTLSDAGALRLPDNMNNAARKKRVQEVLESFGLAMLGDTLVEKLSGGQRKRLSIAMEFISDPGLFILDEPDSGLDGVVARGLYEKLRSIADEGRIVIVITHTPDRVIDLFDDVIVLAKDVDRTGRLAYYGPIDKAGEFFEKDGMEQILLSINQKEEGGEGRANEFVAKYAQLIGGGTEDGKAGAR
;
A
#
# COMPACT_ATOMS: atom_id res chain seq x y z
N MET A 1 -41.82 -43.47 34.03
CA MET A 1 -40.53 -42.89 34.44
C MET A 1 -39.44 -43.21 33.43
N GLU A 2 -39.23 -44.46 33.02
CA GLU A 2 -38.22 -44.86 32.01
C GLU A 2 -38.45 -44.19 30.65
N LEU A 3 -39.69 -44.06 30.20
CA LEU A 3 -39.98 -43.41 28.89
C LEU A 3 -39.59 -41.92 28.87
N LEU A 4 -39.82 -41.21 29.97
CA LEU A 4 -39.43 -39.79 30.13
C LEU A 4 -37.91 -39.63 30.24
N ILE A 5 -37.22 -40.56 30.88
CA ILE A 5 -35.76 -40.56 30.96
C ILE A 5 -35.16 -40.86 29.59
N ASN A 6 -35.70 -41.80 28.83
CA ASN A 6 -35.23 -42.10 27.48
C ASN A 6 -35.48 -40.98 26.49
N MET A 7 -36.61 -40.25 26.59
CA MET A 7 -36.85 -39.04 25.79
C MET A 7 -35.86 -37.94 26.15
N ALA A 8 -35.64 -37.64 27.42
CA ALA A 8 -34.68 -36.64 27.86
C ALA A 8 -33.22 -36.98 27.45
N VAL A 9 -32.85 -38.25 27.49
CA VAL A 9 -31.54 -38.71 27.02
C VAL A 9 -31.41 -38.57 25.52
N ALA A 10 -32.47 -38.88 24.75
CA ALA A 10 -32.46 -38.71 23.30
C ALA A 10 -32.39 -37.23 22.93
N ASP A 11 -33.07 -36.33 23.62
CA ASP A 11 -33.01 -34.90 23.41
C ASP A 11 -31.62 -34.32 23.74
N ILE A 12 -31.01 -34.75 24.83
CA ILE A 12 -29.65 -34.37 25.20
C ILE A 12 -28.60 -34.91 24.17
N GLN A 13 -28.77 -36.13 23.71
CA GLN A 13 -27.89 -36.70 22.68
C GLN A 13 -28.03 -35.96 21.36
N THR A 14 -29.25 -35.64 20.97
CA THR A 14 -29.54 -34.86 19.73
C THR A 14 -28.94 -33.42 19.82
N ALA A 15 -29.12 -32.78 20.97
CA ALA A 15 -28.57 -31.45 21.22
C ALA A 15 -27.04 -31.45 21.23
N LEU A 16 -26.43 -32.46 21.87
CA LEU A 16 -24.95 -32.62 21.86
C LEU A 16 -24.42 -32.85 20.45
N VAL A 17 -25.01 -33.74 19.66
CA VAL A 17 -24.57 -34.03 18.29
C VAL A 17 -24.69 -32.79 17.39
N THR A 18 -25.78 -32.03 17.49
CA THR A 18 -25.99 -30.81 16.69
C THR A 18 -25.05 -29.68 17.10
N GLN A 19 -24.72 -29.54 18.39
CA GLN A 19 -23.77 -28.54 18.86
C GLN A 19 -22.33 -28.88 18.45
N TRP A 20 -21.91 -30.14 18.61
CA TRP A 20 -20.57 -30.59 18.17
C TRP A 20 -20.38 -30.42 16.67
N TRP A 21 -21.39 -30.71 15.86
CA TRP A 21 -21.34 -30.49 14.42
C TRP A 21 -21.15 -29.01 14.07
N ARG A 22 -21.84 -28.12 14.74
CA ARG A 22 -21.66 -26.65 14.56
C ARG A 22 -20.24 -26.19 14.90
N ILE A 23 -19.67 -26.69 15.98
CA ILE A 23 -18.30 -26.38 16.40
C ILE A 23 -17.29 -26.90 15.36
N LEU A 24 -17.42 -28.16 14.94
CA LEU A 24 -16.55 -28.75 13.93
C LEU A 24 -16.60 -28.00 12.59
N TYR A 25 -17.82 -27.66 12.15
CA TYR A 25 -18.04 -26.86 10.95
C TYR A 25 -17.35 -25.48 11.06
N TYR A 26 -17.53 -24.81 12.19
CA TYR A 26 -16.91 -23.52 12.46
C TYR A 26 -15.38 -23.60 12.43
N LEU A 27 -14.79 -24.59 13.09
CA LEU A 27 -13.36 -24.78 13.13
C LEU A 27 -12.78 -25.12 11.75
N ALA A 28 -13.45 -25.96 10.97
CA ALA A 28 -13.04 -26.32 9.62
C ALA A 28 -13.10 -25.10 8.67
N ALA A 29 -14.16 -24.28 8.74
CA ALA A 29 -14.28 -23.05 7.97
C ALA A 29 -13.20 -22.03 8.37
N SER A 30 -12.96 -21.86 9.67
CA SER A 30 -11.91 -20.97 10.19
C SER A 30 -10.52 -21.40 9.75
N ALA A 31 -10.23 -22.71 9.77
CA ALA A 31 -8.97 -23.27 9.26
C ALA A 31 -8.79 -22.99 7.76
N GLY A 32 -9.84 -23.15 6.96
CA GLY A 32 -9.84 -22.82 5.53
C GLY A 32 -9.54 -21.35 5.28
N ILE A 33 -10.22 -20.45 5.98
CA ILE A 33 -10.00 -18.98 5.88
C ILE A 33 -8.58 -18.61 6.32
N PHE A 34 -8.09 -19.20 7.41
CA PHE A 34 -6.73 -18.99 7.93
C PHE A 34 -5.66 -19.37 6.89
N LEU A 35 -5.77 -20.56 6.30
CA LEU A 35 -4.84 -21.02 5.28
C LEU A 35 -4.91 -20.18 4.01
N LEU A 36 -6.09 -19.70 3.61
CA LEU A 36 -6.26 -18.76 2.50
C LEU A 36 -5.61 -17.41 2.79
N ALA A 37 -5.80 -16.88 3.99
CA ALA A 37 -5.18 -15.62 4.41
C ALA A 37 -3.65 -15.72 4.40
N ARG A 38 -3.11 -16.85 4.84
CA ARG A 38 -1.67 -17.18 4.75
C ARG A 38 -1.18 -17.26 3.32
N LYS A 39 -1.91 -17.96 2.45
CA LYS A 39 -1.61 -18.04 1.02
C LYS A 39 -1.62 -16.66 0.35
N ALA A 40 -2.50 -15.75 0.79
CA ALA A 40 -2.59 -14.36 0.36
C ALA A 40 -1.58 -13.43 1.06
N LYS A 41 -0.70 -13.96 1.93
CA LYS A 41 0.29 -13.20 2.73
C LYS A 41 -0.33 -12.07 3.58
N MET A 42 -1.53 -12.29 4.10
CA MET A 42 -2.24 -11.29 4.89
C MET A 42 -1.71 -11.20 6.32
N LYS A 43 -1.64 -9.98 6.85
CA LYS A 43 -1.36 -9.74 8.29
C LYS A 43 -2.61 -10.10 9.12
N LYS A 44 -2.39 -10.63 10.34
CA LYS A 44 -3.45 -11.00 11.30
C LYS A 44 -4.38 -12.12 10.80
N ASP A 45 -3.82 -13.13 10.17
CA ASP A 45 -4.51 -14.34 9.68
C ASP A 45 -5.28 -15.10 10.79
N TRP A 46 -4.81 -15.01 12.05
CA TRP A 46 -5.44 -15.59 13.23
C TRP A 46 -6.88 -15.08 13.49
N LEU A 47 -7.26 -13.93 12.91
CA LEU A 47 -8.64 -13.41 12.99
C LEU A 47 -9.67 -14.36 12.37
N ALA A 48 -9.24 -15.34 11.56
CA ALA A 48 -10.09 -16.40 11.05
C ALA A 48 -10.81 -17.20 12.16
N PHE A 49 -10.19 -17.29 13.34
CA PHE A 49 -10.73 -18.04 14.49
C PHE A 49 -11.59 -17.19 15.44
N VAL A 50 -11.69 -15.88 15.20
CA VAL A 50 -12.52 -14.99 16.02
C VAL A 50 -13.94 -14.94 15.46
N PRO A 51 -14.98 -15.37 16.24
CA PRO A 51 -16.35 -15.32 15.81
C PRO A 51 -16.74 -13.93 15.28
N PHE A 52 -17.56 -13.89 14.25
CA PHE A 52 -18.00 -12.68 13.53
C PHE A 52 -16.87 -11.92 12.83
N VAL A 53 -15.72 -11.68 13.49
CA VAL A 53 -14.58 -10.90 12.94
C VAL A 53 -13.97 -11.57 11.72
N ARG A 54 -14.07 -12.91 11.59
CA ARG A 54 -13.60 -13.66 10.41
C ARG A 54 -14.17 -13.11 9.09
N TYR A 55 -15.35 -12.50 9.08
CA TYR A 55 -15.93 -11.92 7.87
C TYR A 55 -15.19 -10.68 7.36
N VAL A 56 -14.49 -9.95 8.24
CA VAL A 56 -13.58 -8.89 7.79
C VAL A 56 -12.40 -9.48 7.02
N LEU A 57 -11.86 -10.61 7.49
CA LEU A 57 -10.74 -11.27 6.83
C LEU A 57 -11.16 -11.82 5.44
N VAL A 58 -12.34 -12.43 5.35
CA VAL A 58 -12.93 -12.86 4.07
C VAL A 58 -13.19 -11.64 3.17
N GLY A 59 -13.65 -10.54 3.74
CA GLY A 59 -13.83 -9.26 3.04
C GLY A 59 -12.51 -8.74 2.45
N ARG A 60 -11.43 -8.79 3.21
CA ARG A 60 -10.08 -8.42 2.73
C ARG A 60 -9.59 -9.35 1.62
N LEU A 61 -9.82 -10.67 1.75
CA LEU A 61 -9.49 -11.65 0.71
C LEU A 61 -10.21 -11.34 -0.62
N GLY A 62 -11.44 -10.81 -0.56
CA GLY A 62 -12.25 -10.48 -1.73
C GLY A 62 -12.24 -9.00 -2.14
N ASP A 63 -11.44 -8.15 -1.48
CA ASP A 63 -11.45 -6.69 -1.64
C ASP A 63 -12.82 -6.05 -1.35
N ARG A 64 -13.46 -6.54 -0.30
CA ARG A 64 -14.79 -6.11 0.15
C ARG A 64 -14.84 -5.97 1.67
N GLU A 65 -13.85 -5.30 2.24
CA GLU A 65 -13.73 -5.16 3.69
C GLU A 65 -14.92 -4.41 4.32
N LYS A 66 -15.48 -3.42 3.60
CA LYS A 66 -16.65 -2.68 4.06
C LYS A 66 -17.86 -3.59 4.22
N GLU A 67 -18.10 -4.47 3.25
CA GLU A 67 -19.17 -5.48 3.32
C GLU A 67 -18.93 -6.47 4.46
N GLY A 68 -17.69 -6.87 4.70
CA GLY A 68 -17.33 -7.72 5.84
C GLY A 68 -17.66 -7.09 7.19
N ARG A 69 -17.44 -5.78 7.36
CA ARG A 69 -17.80 -5.04 8.59
C ARG A 69 -19.31 -4.92 8.76
N VAL A 70 -20.06 -4.66 7.68
CA VAL A 70 -21.53 -4.62 7.73
C VAL A 70 -22.08 -5.98 8.11
N LEU A 71 -21.51 -7.06 7.58
CA LEU A 71 -21.95 -8.42 7.88
C LEU A 71 -21.77 -8.77 9.37
N ILE A 72 -20.71 -8.28 10.03
CA ILE A 72 -20.56 -8.41 11.49
C ILE A 72 -21.76 -7.79 12.21
N GLY A 73 -22.10 -6.54 11.87
CA GLY A 73 -23.22 -5.84 12.50
C GLY A 73 -24.54 -6.60 12.33
N LEU A 74 -24.80 -7.09 11.12
CA LEU A 74 -26.04 -7.83 10.81
C LEU A 74 -26.11 -9.17 11.55
N THR A 75 -25.01 -9.94 11.60
CA THR A 75 -24.99 -11.24 12.29
C THR A 75 -25.07 -11.11 13.81
N VAL A 76 -24.49 -10.05 14.37
CA VAL A 76 -24.64 -9.76 15.81
C VAL A 76 -26.06 -9.32 16.12
N LEU A 77 -26.66 -8.49 15.27
CA LEU A 77 -28.06 -8.06 15.42
C LEU A 77 -29.01 -9.26 15.33
N GLU A 78 -28.83 -10.12 14.35
CA GLU A 78 -29.62 -11.36 14.21
C GLU A 78 -29.48 -12.24 15.45
N TRP A 79 -28.28 -12.44 15.97
CA TRP A 79 -28.06 -13.22 17.19
C TRP A 79 -28.76 -12.61 18.41
N ILE A 80 -28.76 -11.28 18.59
CA ILE A 80 -29.47 -10.59 19.66
C ILE A 80 -30.99 -10.81 19.50
N MET A 81 -31.51 -10.68 18.28
CA MET A 81 -32.96 -10.86 18.01
C MET A 81 -33.37 -12.31 18.24
N GLU A 82 -32.55 -13.29 17.89
CA GLU A 82 -32.81 -14.71 18.18
C GLU A 82 -32.89 -14.99 19.69
N GLN A 83 -31.98 -14.39 20.49
CA GLN A 83 -32.03 -14.50 21.94
C GLN A 83 -33.30 -13.86 22.52
N THR A 84 -33.72 -12.70 22.02
CA THR A 84 -34.94 -12.03 22.49
C THR A 84 -36.21 -12.78 22.08
N ALA A 85 -36.25 -13.35 20.88
CA ALA A 85 -37.36 -14.18 20.43
C ALA A 85 -37.52 -15.46 21.27
N GLY A 86 -36.44 -16.05 21.77
CA GLY A 86 -36.47 -17.21 22.66
C GLY A 86 -37.13 -16.96 24.04
N PHE A 87 -37.20 -15.70 24.47
CA PHE A 87 -37.92 -15.31 25.69
C PHE A 87 -39.40 -15.03 25.47
N MET A 88 -39.89 -14.95 24.22
CA MET A 88 -41.28 -14.71 23.87
C MET A 88 -41.95 -16.06 23.53
N ASP A 89 -42.83 -16.55 24.40
CA ASP A 89 -43.56 -17.79 24.16
C ASP A 89 -44.70 -17.56 23.15
N VAL A 90 -44.28 -17.52 21.86
CA VAL A 90 -45.22 -17.34 20.72
C VAL A 90 -46.16 -18.54 20.56
N SER A 91 -45.79 -19.71 21.11
CA SER A 91 -46.58 -20.94 20.98
C SER A 91 -47.86 -20.92 21.80
N GLU A 92 -47.82 -20.32 23.00
CA GLU A 92 -48.99 -20.18 23.86
C GLU A 92 -50.03 -19.22 23.28
N GLU A 93 -49.59 -18.10 22.72
CA GLU A 93 -50.45 -17.09 22.08
C GLU A 93 -51.03 -17.60 20.75
N ALA A 94 -50.23 -18.30 19.93
CA ALA A 94 -50.73 -18.95 18.71
C ALA A 94 -51.81 -20.01 19.02
N ASN A 95 -51.63 -20.78 20.09
CA ASN A 95 -52.63 -21.78 20.55
C ASN A 95 -53.90 -21.10 21.10
N ARG A 96 -53.79 -19.96 21.79
CA ARG A 96 -54.95 -19.16 22.23
C ARG A 96 -55.76 -18.61 21.05
N ILE A 97 -55.08 -18.14 20.01
CA ILE A 97 -55.73 -17.64 18.78
C ILE A 97 -56.41 -18.78 18.02
N ALA A 98 -55.74 -19.94 17.90
CA ALA A 98 -56.32 -21.12 17.26
C ALA A 98 -57.56 -21.68 18.00
N ALA A 99 -57.64 -21.48 19.30
CA ALA A 99 -58.78 -21.87 20.12
C ALA A 99 -59.94 -20.85 20.17
N SER A 100 -59.71 -19.62 19.70
CA SER A 100 -60.70 -18.56 19.67
C SER A 100 -61.61 -18.71 18.45
N THR A 101 -62.90 -18.88 18.68
CA THR A 101 -63.96 -18.99 17.63
C THR A 101 -64.58 -17.63 17.26
N GLY A 102 -64.00 -16.51 17.68
CA GLY A 102 -64.47 -15.14 17.42
C GLY A 102 -63.76 -14.43 16.28
N PRO A 103 -64.28 -13.32 15.74
CA PRO A 103 -63.59 -12.55 14.72
C PRO A 103 -62.21 -12.01 15.22
N VAL A 104 -61.19 -12.19 14.45
CA VAL A 104 -59.78 -11.86 14.76
C VAL A 104 -59.59 -10.33 14.69
N GLU A 105 -60.32 -9.56 15.53
CA GLU A 105 -60.23 -8.09 15.45
C GLU A 105 -59.20 -7.45 16.38
N TYR A 106 -58.57 -8.20 17.29
CA TYR A 106 -57.57 -7.63 18.20
C TYR A 106 -56.37 -8.57 18.40
N PHE A 107 -55.35 -8.39 17.56
CA PHE A 107 -54.03 -8.92 17.90
C PHE A 107 -53.52 -8.27 19.19
N SER A 108 -53.10 -9.08 20.17
CA SER A 108 -52.50 -8.56 21.39
C SER A 108 -51.24 -7.73 21.04
N PRO A 109 -50.88 -6.73 21.87
CA PRO A 109 -49.63 -5.99 21.65
C PRO A 109 -48.38 -6.90 21.55
N GLU A 110 -48.36 -7.98 22.30
CA GLU A 110 -47.30 -9.00 22.33
C GLU A 110 -47.20 -9.75 21.00
N LEU A 111 -48.32 -10.17 20.43
CA LEU A 111 -48.35 -10.83 19.12
C LEU A 111 -47.92 -9.88 18.00
N LYS A 112 -48.33 -8.62 18.03
CA LYS A 112 -47.88 -7.60 17.07
C LYS A 112 -46.35 -7.42 17.15
N MET A 113 -45.79 -7.38 18.37
CA MET A 113 -44.34 -7.27 18.59
C MET A 113 -43.61 -8.51 18.08
N SER A 114 -44.14 -9.72 18.31
CA SER A 114 -43.55 -10.96 17.83
C SER A 114 -43.54 -11.07 16.30
N ILE A 115 -44.67 -10.67 15.66
CA ILE A 115 -44.72 -10.61 14.18
C ILE A 115 -43.74 -9.59 13.63
N LEU A 116 -43.66 -8.40 14.25
CA LEU A 116 -42.71 -7.39 13.84
C LEU A 116 -41.25 -7.91 13.96
N LEU A 117 -40.94 -8.58 15.08
CA LEU A 117 -39.59 -9.17 15.28
C LEU A 117 -39.31 -10.24 14.24
N LEU A 118 -40.25 -11.12 13.91
CA LEU A 118 -40.08 -12.13 12.85
C LEU A 118 -39.84 -11.50 11.48
N VAL A 119 -40.57 -10.43 11.13
CA VAL A 119 -40.36 -9.71 9.87
C VAL A 119 -38.95 -9.08 9.82
N LEU A 120 -38.54 -8.47 10.93
CA LEU A 120 -37.18 -7.86 11.03
C LEU A 120 -36.08 -8.93 10.95
N MET A 121 -36.27 -10.08 11.62
CA MET A 121 -35.33 -11.22 11.52
C MET A 121 -35.25 -11.74 10.09
N PHE A 122 -36.36 -11.90 9.39
CA PHE A 122 -36.38 -12.33 8.00
C PHE A 122 -35.70 -11.33 7.06
N ALA A 123 -35.94 -10.03 7.28
CA ALA A 123 -35.24 -8.98 6.53
C ALA A 123 -33.73 -8.97 6.79
N ALA A 124 -33.30 -9.13 8.05
CA ALA A 124 -31.89 -9.26 8.41
C ALA A 124 -31.25 -10.49 7.78
N TRP A 125 -31.93 -11.62 7.76
CA TRP A 125 -31.49 -12.86 7.14
C TRP A 125 -31.26 -12.71 5.61
N ILE A 126 -32.21 -12.07 4.91
CA ILE A 126 -32.05 -11.74 3.49
C ILE A 126 -30.82 -10.84 3.28
N ALA A 127 -30.67 -9.80 4.10
CA ALA A 127 -29.52 -8.91 4.02
C ALA A 127 -28.19 -9.67 4.22
N ILE A 128 -28.12 -10.56 5.20
CA ILE A 128 -26.94 -11.41 5.48
C ILE A 128 -26.59 -12.26 4.25
N ILE A 129 -27.56 -12.90 3.61
CA ILE A 129 -27.35 -13.70 2.40
C ILE A 129 -26.80 -12.83 1.27
N VAL A 130 -27.36 -11.65 1.04
CA VAL A 130 -26.89 -10.71 0.00
C VAL A 130 -25.45 -10.32 0.24
N TYR A 131 -25.07 -9.98 1.49
CA TYR A 131 -23.70 -9.63 1.83
C TYR A 131 -22.73 -10.82 1.72
N TRP A 132 -23.13 -12.04 2.07
CA TRP A 132 -22.34 -13.25 1.85
C TRP A 132 -22.08 -13.49 0.36
N ILE A 133 -23.11 -13.39 -0.48
CA ILE A 133 -22.97 -13.52 -1.93
C ILE A 133 -21.94 -12.49 -2.44
N ARG A 134 -22.05 -11.24 -2.01
CA ARG A 134 -21.11 -10.18 -2.41
C ARG A 134 -19.67 -10.46 -1.96
N LEU A 135 -19.47 -10.93 -0.72
CA LEU A 135 -18.16 -11.30 -0.20
C LEU A 135 -17.53 -12.43 -1.01
N TYR A 136 -18.27 -13.51 -1.24
CA TYR A 136 -17.75 -14.69 -1.93
C TYR A 136 -17.52 -14.44 -3.44
N LEU A 137 -18.32 -13.60 -4.06
CA LEU A 137 -18.04 -13.10 -5.42
C LEU A 137 -16.72 -12.33 -5.47
N GLY A 138 -16.41 -11.55 -4.44
CA GLY A 138 -15.11 -10.90 -4.29
C GLY A 138 -13.96 -11.91 -4.24
N VAL A 139 -14.09 -12.95 -3.39
CA VAL A 139 -13.09 -14.04 -3.32
C VAL A 139 -12.95 -14.76 -4.66
N CYS A 140 -14.05 -15.12 -5.32
CA CYS A 140 -14.02 -15.77 -6.65
C CYS A 140 -13.24 -14.94 -7.67
N LYS A 141 -13.44 -13.62 -7.66
CA LYS A 141 -12.72 -12.69 -8.55
C LYS A 141 -11.21 -12.71 -8.30
N ARG A 142 -10.78 -12.77 -7.03
CA ARG A 142 -9.36 -12.82 -6.65
C ARG A 142 -8.66 -14.13 -6.98
N PHE A 143 -9.41 -15.22 -7.05
CA PHE A 143 -8.90 -16.51 -7.50
C PHE A 143 -9.12 -16.78 -8.99
N LYS A 144 -9.63 -15.79 -9.75
CA LYS A 144 -9.96 -15.87 -11.20
C LYS A 144 -10.83 -17.08 -11.54
N VAL A 145 -11.79 -17.41 -10.65
CA VAL A 145 -12.74 -18.50 -10.86
C VAL A 145 -14.13 -17.96 -11.23
N LYS A 146 -14.96 -18.80 -11.87
CA LYS A 146 -16.31 -18.40 -12.26
C LYS A 146 -17.16 -18.07 -11.01
N GLY A 147 -18.05 -17.08 -11.10
CA GLY A 147 -18.94 -16.67 -10.01
C GLY A 147 -19.85 -17.78 -9.49
N ALA A 148 -20.10 -18.85 -10.27
CA ALA A 148 -20.84 -20.03 -9.84
C ALA A 148 -20.24 -20.73 -8.58
N TRP A 149 -18.92 -20.56 -8.33
CA TRP A 149 -18.27 -21.04 -7.11
C TRP A 149 -18.82 -20.40 -5.83
N THR A 150 -19.44 -19.20 -5.93
CA THR A 150 -20.12 -18.55 -4.82
C THR A 150 -21.24 -19.42 -4.23
N ILE A 151 -21.98 -20.11 -5.09
CA ILE A 151 -23.06 -21.02 -4.65
C ILE A 151 -22.46 -22.16 -3.81
N LEU A 152 -21.37 -22.76 -4.30
CA LEU A 152 -20.66 -23.81 -3.55
C LEU A 152 -20.06 -23.29 -2.24
N MET A 153 -19.57 -22.06 -2.19
CA MET A 153 -19.06 -21.44 -0.96
C MET A 153 -20.18 -21.23 0.08
N ILE A 154 -21.39 -20.91 -0.31
CA ILE A 154 -22.52 -20.73 0.62
C ILE A 154 -22.86 -22.06 1.30
N PHE A 155 -22.89 -23.17 0.56
CA PHE A 155 -23.31 -24.47 1.10
C PHE A 155 -22.14 -25.30 1.66
N LEU A 156 -20.94 -25.14 1.13
CA LEU A 156 -19.76 -25.97 1.41
C LEU A 156 -18.55 -25.12 1.81
N GLU A 157 -18.76 -24.02 2.55
CA GLU A 157 -17.74 -23.04 2.94
C GLU A 157 -16.42 -23.69 3.39
N PRO A 158 -16.40 -24.65 4.36
CA PRO A 158 -15.14 -25.21 4.84
C PRO A 158 -14.39 -25.98 3.76
N VAL A 159 -15.11 -26.74 2.93
CA VAL A 159 -14.53 -27.59 1.88
C VAL A 159 -13.92 -26.72 0.78
N ILE A 160 -14.64 -25.70 0.34
CA ILE A 160 -14.20 -24.83 -0.76
C ILE A 160 -13.02 -23.96 -0.34
N PHE A 161 -13.03 -23.43 0.87
CA PHE A 161 -11.91 -22.63 1.37
C PHE A 161 -10.66 -23.46 1.58
N LEU A 162 -10.78 -24.69 2.09
CA LEU A 162 -9.66 -25.64 2.18
C LEU A 162 -9.15 -26.03 0.78
N LEU A 163 -10.04 -26.28 -0.16
CA LEU A 163 -9.68 -26.59 -1.54
C LEU A 163 -8.88 -25.44 -2.18
N PHE A 164 -9.34 -24.19 -2.03
CA PHE A 164 -8.66 -23.01 -2.57
C PHE A 164 -7.32 -22.76 -1.86
N ALA A 165 -7.25 -23.06 -0.58
CA ALA A 165 -6.01 -22.91 0.19
C ALA A 165 -4.95 -23.94 -0.20
N LEU A 166 -5.30 -25.22 -0.30
CA LEU A 166 -4.37 -26.32 -0.43
C LEU A 166 -4.02 -26.66 -1.88
N HIS A 167 -4.96 -26.48 -2.82
CA HIS A 167 -4.73 -26.90 -4.19
C HIS A 167 -3.93 -25.85 -5.00
N LYS A 168 -2.84 -26.28 -5.66
CA LYS A 168 -1.91 -25.40 -6.39
C LYS A 168 -2.56 -24.66 -7.58
N LYS A 169 -3.65 -25.20 -8.14
CA LYS A 169 -4.37 -24.57 -9.26
C LYS A 169 -5.05 -23.25 -8.89
N PHE A 170 -5.45 -23.09 -7.63
CA PHE A 170 -6.09 -21.87 -7.16
C PHE A 170 -5.03 -20.91 -6.62
N GLN A 171 -4.52 -20.04 -7.47
CA GLN A 171 -3.60 -18.97 -7.06
C GLN A 171 -4.40 -17.75 -6.63
N TYR A 172 -3.94 -17.09 -5.58
CA TYR A 172 -4.48 -15.81 -5.16
C TYR A 172 -3.81 -14.71 -6.00
N TYR A 173 -4.63 -13.92 -6.66
CA TYR A 173 -4.20 -12.74 -7.36
C TYR A 173 -4.54 -11.55 -6.46
N PRO A 174 -3.54 -10.92 -5.78
CA PRO A 174 -3.80 -9.66 -5.09
C PRO A 174 -4.44 -8.69 -6.07
N VAL A 175 -5.09 -7.65 -5.58
CA VAL A 175 -5.48 -6.54 -6.43
C VAL A 175 -4.18 -6.07 -7.07
N GLU A 176 -3.98 -6.28 -8.38
CA GLU A 176 -3.41 -5.22 -9.15
C GLU A 176 -4.36 -4.07 -8.85
N GLU A 177 -3.96 -3.14 -8.02
CA GLU A 177 -4.73 -1.93 -7.80
C GLU A 177 -4.95 -1.34 -9.20
N LYS A 178 -6.12 -1.67 -9.79
CA LYS A 178 -6.64 -0.77 -10.79
C LYS A 178 -6.69 0.52 -10.03
N THR A 179 -5.82 1.44 -10.40
CA THR A 179 -5.89 2.82 -10.03
C THR A 179 -7.37 3.16 -10.09
N GLU A 180 -8.07 3.14 -8.94
CA GLU A 180 -9.38 3.79 -8.88
C GLU A 180 -9.01 5.22 -9.24
N GLU A 181 -9.56 5.69 -10.33
CA GLU A 181 -9.45 7.05 -10.79
C GLU A 181 -9.59 7.92 -9.55
N GLY A 182 -8.45 8.54 -9.14
CA GLY A 182 -8.45 9.43 -7.99
C GLY A 182 -9.50 10.49 -8.24
N ALA A 183 -10.25 10.86 -7.21
CA ALA A 183 -11.17 11.96 -7.29
C ALA A 183 -10.44 13.11 -7.99
N GLU A 184 -10.93 13.51 -9.18
CA GLU A 184 -10.43 14.66 -9.91
C GLU A 184 -10.63 15.88 -9.01
N ILE A 185 -9.54 16.32 -8.40
CA ILE A 185 -9.51 17.64 -7.77
C ILE A 185 -9.17 18.60 -8.92
N SER A 186 -10.12 19.47 -9.22
CA SER A 186 -10.06 20.49 -10.26
C SER A 186 -8.80 21.36 -10.15
N GLY A 187 -7.98 21.37 -11.21
CA GLY A 187 -6.72 22.10 -11.30
C GLY A 187 -5.53 21.14 -11.36
N ALA A 188 -4.46 21.46 -12.07
CA ALA A 188 -3.28 20.61 -12.29
C ALA A 188 -2.66 20.12 -10.96
N GLN A 189 -3.23 19.08 -10.37
CA GLN A 189 -2.80 18.44 -9.14
C GLN A 189 -2.36 17.00 -9.43
N ALA A 190 -1.39 16.50 -8.66
CA ALA A 190 -0.92 15.13 -8.78
C ALA A 190 -2.03 14.12 -8.46
N LYS A 191 -2.12 13.04 -9.23
CA LYS A 191 -3.04 11.94 -8.94
C LYS A 191 -2.65 11.27 -7.63
N VAL A 192 -3.56 11.28 -6.64
CA VAL A 192 -3.28 10.65 -5.34
C VAL A 192 -3.24 9.14 -5.49
N LEU A 193 -2.08 8.53 -5.22
CA LEU A 193 -1.88 7.09 -5.19
C LEU A 193 -2.17 6.53 -3.79
N LYS A 194 -2.94 5.44 -3.71
CA LYS A 194 -3.12 4.67 -2.46
C LYS A 194 -1.89 3.87 -2.08
N SER A 195 -1.07 3.50 -3.08
CA SER A 195 0.21 2.81 -2.93
C SER A 195 1.21 3.44 -3.88
N GLY A 196 2.15 4.17 -3.32
CA GLY A 196 3.11 4.95 -4.08
C GLY A 196 3.40 6.29 -3.43
N LEU A 197 4.19 7.11 -4.12
CA LEU A 197 4.52 8.47 -3.72
C LEU A 197 3.70 9.46 -4.56
N THR A 198 2.95 10.35 -3.92
CA THR A 198 2.28 11.49 -4.54
C THR A 198 2.98 12.76 -4.09
N VAL A 199 3.41 13.57 -5.03
CA VAL A 199 4.07 14.85 -4.81
C VAL A 199 3.24 15.95 -5.46
N ASP A 200 2.74 16.86 -4.65
CA ASP A 200 1.97 18.02 -5.06
C ASP A 200 2.55 19.26 -4.39
N ILE A 201 3.51 19.92 -5.06
CA ILE A 201 4.20 21.12 -4.59
C ILE A 201 3.64 22.32 -5.35
N THR A 202 2.91 23.19 -4.64
CA THR A 202 2.46 24.48 -5.18
C THR A 202 3.64 25.43 -5.29
N ASP A 203 4.40 25.61 -4.21
CA ASP A 203 5.62 26.42 -4.21
C ASP A 203 6.54 26.12 -3.02
N ARG A 204 7.81 26.49 -3.16
CA ARG A 204 8.77 26.58 -2.07
C ARG A 204 9.49 27.92 -2.15
N THR A 205 9.24 28.78 -1.17
CA THR A 205 9.87 30.10 -1.05
C THR A 205 10.80 30.13 0.17
N VAL A 206 11.87 30.92 0.06
CA VAL A 206 12.78 31.23 1.17
C VAL A 206 12.95 32.74 1.25
N LYS A 207 13.19 33.25 2.44
CA LYS A 207 13.56 34.64 2.65
C LYS A 207 15.08 34.74 2.63
N ASP A 208 15.63 35.39 1.62
CA ASP A 208 17.05 35.69 1.53
C ASP A 208 17.25 37.21 1.55
N SER A 209 17.97 37.68 2.58
CA SER A 209 18.29 39.12 2.77
C SER A 209 17.07 40.05 2.67
N GLY A 210 15.91 39.60 3.17
CA GLY A 210 14.65 40.37 3.19
C GLY A 210 13.86 40.31 1.87
N ARG A 211 14.32 39.58 0.86
CA ARG A 211 13.58 39.30 -0.38
C ARG A 211 13.09 37.88 -0.40
N GLU A 212 11.86 37.70 -0.87
CA GLU A 212 11.34 36.35 -1.12
C GLU A 212 11.90 35.81 -2.42
N LYS A 213 12.57 34.65 -2.33
CA LYS A 213 13.06 33.89 -3.48
C LYS A 213 12.29 32.59 -3.58
N ARG A 214 11.64 32.38 -4.71
CA ARG A 214 10.95 31.13 -5.01
C ARG A 214 11.97 30.13 -5.55
N LEU A 215 12.03 28.96 -4.92
CA LEU A 215 12.97 27.89 -5.29
C LEU A 215 12.31 26.83 -6.16
N LEU A 216 11.04 26.47 -5.89
CA LEU A 216 10.25 25.51 -6.66
C LEU A 216 8.85 26.07 -6.91
N LYS A 217 8.20 25.64 -7.98
CA LYS A 217 6.83 25.99 -8.29
C LYS A 217 6.16 24.95 -9.21
N ASP A 218 4.88 24.64 -8.93
CA ASP A 218 3.99 23.79 -9.73
C ASP A 218 4.65 22.47 -10.14
N ILE A 219 4.94 21.59 -9.14
CA ILE A 219 5.49 20.26 -9.36
C ILE A 219 4.46 19.23 -8.90
N HIS A 220 3.85 18.54 -9.85
CA HIS A 220 2.77 17.59 -9.63
C HIS A 220 3.13 16.25 -10.30
N LEU A 221 3.36 15.20 -9.51
CA LEU A 221 3.71 13.88 -10.02
C LEU A 221 3.31 12.77 -9.05
N SER A 222 3.20 11.55 -9.56
CA SER A 222 2.83 10.38 -8.79
C SER A 222 3.61 9.16 -9.24
N ILE A 223 4.41 8.59 -8.33
CA ILE A 223 5.31 7.47 -8.59
C ILE A 223 4.74 6.19 -7.98
N PRO A 224 4.45 5.15 -8.76
CA PRO A 224 4.00 3.87 -8.23
C PRO A 224 5.09 3.15 -7.42
N ARG A 225 4.68 2.21 -6.57
CA ARG A 225 5.60 1.28 -5.92
C ARG A 225 6.28 0.38 -6.96
N GLY A 226 7.54 0.03 -6.69
CA GLY A 226 8.33 -0.81 -7.57
C GLY A 226 9.11 -0.06 -8.64
N HIS A 227 8.94 1.26 -8.73
CA HIS A 227 9.63 2.07 -9.74
C HIS A 227 10.99 2.57 -9.27
N MET A 228 11.96 2.50 -10.15
CA MET A 228 13.24 3.16 -10.05
C MET A 228 13.23 4.40 -10.95
N VAL A 229 13.40 5.58 -10.36
CA VAL A 229 13.17 6.87 -11.00
C VAL A 229 14.46 7.69 -11.05
N LEU A 230 14.81 8.17 -12.22
CA LEU A 230 15.93 9.08 -12.44
C LEU A 230 15.48 10.52 -12.18
N LEU A 231 16.20 11.27 -11.34
CA LEU A 231 15.98 12.70 -11.14
C LEU A 231 17.06 13.51 -11.87
N LEU A 232 16.66 14.15 -12.96
CA LEU A 232 17.53 15.01 -13.78
C LEU A 232 17.24 16.51 -13.55
N GLY A 233 18.25 17.30 -13.79
CA GLY A 233 18.14 18.77 -13.78
C GLY A 233 19.51 19.42 -13.70
N GLY A 234 19.66 20.58 -14.32
CA GLY A 234 20.90 21.36 -14.29
C GLY A 234 21.28 21.86 -12.89
N SER A 235 22.42 22.54 -12.82
CA SER A 235 22.84 23.19 -11.59
C SER A 235 21.82 24.24 -11.17
N GLY A 236 21.40 24.23 -9.91
CA GLY A 236 20.40 25.15 -9.38
C GLY A 236 18.96 24.95 -9.93
N ALA A 237 18.68 23.83 -10.61
CA ALA A 237 17.30 23.48 -11.04
C ALA A 237 16.39 23.09 -9.87
N GLY A 238 16.91 23.05 -8.64
CA GLY A 238 16.09 22.78 -7.44
C GLY A 238 16.05 21.30 -7.02
N LYS A 239 16.91 20.42 -7.54
CA LYS A 239 16.92 18.99 -7.19
C LYS A 239 17.00 18.75 -5.68
N THR A 240 18.00 19.33 -5.00
CA THR A 240 18.15 19.20 -3.54
C THR A 240 16.94 19.78 -2.79
N THR A 241 16.42 20.93 -3.24
CA THR A 241 15.23 21.53 -2.65
C THR A 241 14.00 20.65 -2.82
N PHE A 242 13.86 20.01 -3.99
CA PHE A 242 12.79 19.03 -4.25
C PHE A 242 12.92 17.81 -3.33
N LEU A 243 14.11 17.25 -3.20
CA LEU A 243 14.35 16.11 -2.30
C LEU A 243 14.08 16.48 -0.83
N ASN A 244 14.53 17.66 -0.38
CA ASN A 244 14.26 18.14 0.98
C ASN A 244 12.75 18.32 1.24
N ALA A 245 11.99 18.79 0.25
CA ALA A 245 10.55 18.88 0.34
C ALA A 245 9.90 17.49 0.37
N VAL A 246 10.30 16.57 -0.51
CA VAL A 246 9.75 15.21 -0.58
C VAL A 246 10.03 14.40 0.69
N THR A 247 11.21 14.55 1.27
CA THR A 247 11.59 13.86 2.53
C THR A 247 10.97 14.50 3.79
N GLY A 248 10.41 15.69 3.67
CA GLY A 248 9.90 16.47 4.81
C GLY A 248 10.99 17.16 5.63
N TYR A 249 12.26 17.10 5.20
CA TYR A 249 13.36 17.76 5.90
C TYR A 249 13.24 19.29 5.86
N GLU A 250 12.88 19.85 4.71
CA GLU A 250 12.53 21.26 4.55
C GLU A 250 11.15 21.35 3.89
N PRO A 251 10.06 21.47 4.69
CA PRO A 251 8.72 21.49 4.15
C PRO A 251 8.48 22.65 3.17
N ALA A 252 7.71 22.37 2.12
CA ALA A 252 7.22 23.31 1.14
C ALA A 252 5.72 23.58 1.35
N ASN A 253 5.14 24.51 0.61
CA ASN A 253 3.69 24.59 0.45
C ASN A 253 3.26 23.44 -0.48
N ALA A 254 3.05 22.26 0.10
CA ALA A 254 2.91 21.02 -0.62
C ALA A 254 2.08 19.99 0.14
N THR A 255 1.57 19.01 -0.60
CA THR A 255 1.04 17.75 -0.06
C THR A 255 1.93 16.62 -0.57
N ILE A 256 2.62 15.92 0.32
CA ILE A 256 3.49 14.78 0.00
C ILE A 256 2.93 13.54 0.68
N LEU A 257 2.45 12.59 -0.12
CA LEU A 257 1.84 11.37 0.40
C LEU A 257 2.67 10.14 0.01
N LEU A 258 3.04 9.33 0.99
CA LEU A 258 3.59 7.99 0.78
C LEU A 258 2.55 6.96 1.23
N ASP A 259 2.07 6.14 0.29
CA ASP A 259 0.97 5.19 0.51
C ASP A 259 -0.29 5.84 1.11
N GLY A 260 -0.61 7.04 0.63
CA GLY A 260 -1.75 7.82 1.09
C GLY A 260 -1.60 8.48 2.47
N LYS A 261 -0.43 8.36 3.11
CA LYS A 261 -0.10 9.02 4.39
C LYS A 261 0.70 10.29 4.13
N ASP A 262 0.30 11.37 4.75
CA ASP A 262 0.94 12.67 4.62
C ASP A 262 2.26 12.70 5.40
N ILE A 263 3.38 12.82 4.69
CA ILE A 263 4.73 12.84 5.30
C ILE A 263 4.88 14.00 6.27
N TYR A 264 4.33 15.17 5.97
CA TYR A 264 4.49 16.34 6.83
C TYR A 264 3.69 16.22 8.12
N LYS A 265 2.44 15.70 8.05
CA LYS A 265 1.58 15.53 9.22
C LYS A 265 2.01 14.38 10.12
N GLU A 266 2.57 13.32 9.53
CA GLU A 266 2.96 12.11 10.25
C GLU A 266 4.49 11.91 10.29
N TYR A 267 5.28 12.99 10.17
CA TYR A 267 6.74 12.95 10.04
C TYR A 267 7.42 12.05 11.05
N GLU A 268 7.11 12.20 12.35
CA GLU A 268 7.72 11.40 13.42
C GLU A 268 7.50 9.89 13.29
N LYS A 269 6.39 9.48 12.70
CA LYS A 269 6.08 8.06 12.46
C LYS A 269 6.71 7.54 11.16
N MET A 270 6.89 8.40 10.18
CA MET A 270 7.29 8.05 8.82
C MET A 270 8.76 8.33 8.50
N LYS A 271 9.48 9.03 9.38
CA LYS A 271 10.88 9.43 9.13
C LYS A 271 11.83 8.25 8.83
N PHE A 272 11.49 7.04 9.23
CA PHE A 272 12.24 5.83 8.92
C PHE A 272 11.68 5.03 7.72
N ASP A 273 10.49 5.43 7.22
CA ASP A 273 9.95 4.92 5.95
C ASP A 273 10.55 5.64 4.74
N VAL A 274 11.34 6.71 4.98
CA VAL A 274 12.09 7.46 3.99
C VAL A 274 13.57 7.31 4.29
N GLY A 275 14.32 6.71 3.37
CA GLY A 275 15.79 6.62 3.40
C GLY A 275 16.39 7.66 2.47
N PHE A 276 17.39 8.41 2.93
CA PHE A 276 18.09 9.39 2.12
C PHE A 276 19.61 9.20 2.24
N VAL A 277 20.25 8.86 1.13
CA VAL A 277 21.70 8.71 1.03
C VAL A 277 22.30 9.98 0.40
N PRO A 278 23.03 10.80 1.17
CA PRO A 278 23.63 12.02 0.62
C PRO A 278 24.83 11.69 -0.28
N GLN A 279 25.23 12.67 -1.08
CA GLN A 279 26.42 12.57 -1.94
C GLN A 279 27.70 12.27 -1.13
N GLN A 280 27.86 12.92 0.02
CA GLN A 280 29.02 12.69 0.90
C GLN A 280 28.70 11.62 1.95
N ASP A 281 29.65 10.70 2.12
CA ASP A 281 29.54 9.63 3.11
C ASP A 281 29.86 10.16 4.51
N LEU A 282 28.87 10.19 5.39
CA LEU A 282 28.99 10.69 6.76
C LEU A 282 29.23 9.51 7.72
N MET A 283 30.47 8.98 7.75
CA MET A 283 30.85 7.86 8.61
C MET A 283 32.13 8.14 9.37
N ARG A 284 32.29 7.53 10.57
CA ARG A 284 33.50 7.59 11.36
C ARG A 284 34.52 6.58 10.84
N GLY A 285 35.73 7.02 10.46
CA GLY A 285 36.76 6.17 9.90
C GLY A 285 37.27 5.08 10.86
N ASN A 286 37.33 5.36 12.13
CA ASN A 286 37.85 4.49 13.22
C ASN A 286 36.84 3.51 13.80
N ASP A 287 35.61 3.49 13.33
CA ASP A 287 34.65 2.44 13.67
C ASP A 287 34.76 1.26 12.68
N THR A 288 34.35 0.06 13.11
CA THR A 288 34.25 -1.09 12.21
C THR A 288 32.94 -1.03 11.39
N VAL A 289 32.92 -1.73 10.25
CA VAL A 289 31.70 -1.87 9.42
C VAL A 289 30.52 -2.38 10.22
N LEU A 290 30.73 -3.45 10.99
CA LEU A 290 29.68 -4.04 11.83
C LEU A 290 29.16 -3.05 12.89
N ARG A 291 30.07 -2.32 13.54
CA ARG A 291 29.70 -1.32 14.54
C ARG A 291 28.91 -0.18 13.92
N THR A 292 29.40 0.38 12.81
CA THR A 292 28.74 1.47 12.08
C THR A 292 27.31 1.10 11.71
N LEU A 293 27.10 -0.11 11.15
CA LEU A 293 25.77 -0.55 10.76
C LEU A 293 24.89 -0.90 11.98
N SER A 294 25.48 -1.43 13.06
CA SER A 294 24.78 -1.70 14.31
C SER A 294 24.29 -0.41 14.97
N ASP A 295 25.10 0.65 14.98
CA ASP A 295 24.73 1.95 15.51
C ASP A 295 23.62 2.60 14.65
N ALA A 296 23.69 2.50 13.31
CA ALA A 296 22.60 2.90 12.43
C ALA A 296 21.30 2.12 12.74
N GLY A 297 21.40 0.82 12.96
CA GLY A 297 20.28 -0.02 13.37
C GLY A 297 19.71 0.36 14.75
N ALA A 298 20.54 0.77 15.69
CA ALA A 298 20.07 1.25 16.98
C ALA A 298 19.23 2.54 16.87
N LEU A 299 19.57 3.41 15.92
CA LEU A 299 18.88 4.69 15.71
C LEU A 299 17.61 4.58 14.84
N ARG A 300 17.56 3.62 13.91
CA ARG A 300 16.53 3.56 12.84
C ARG A 300 15.54 2.40 12.99
N LEU A 301 15.91 1.33 13.71
CA LEU A 301 15.00 0.20 13.93
C LEU A 301 14.06 0.47 15.09
N PRO A 302 12.83 -0.06 15.08
CA PRO A 302 11.83 0.16 16.12
C PRO A 302 12.33 -0.20 17.52
N ASP A 303 11.98 0.59 18.53
CA ASP A 303 12.41 0.40 19.93
C ASP A 303 11.95 -0.93 20.52
N ASN A 304 10.81 -1.44 20.08
CA ASN A 304 10.26 -2.73 20.51
C ASN A 304 10.92 -3.95 19.85
N MET A 305 11.86 -3.75 18.91
CA MET A 305 12.62 -4.83 18.30
C MET A 305 13.67 -5.37 19.27
N ASN A 306 13.63 -6.68 19.56
CA ASN A 306 14.59 -7.30 20.47
C ASN A 306 16.01 -7.37 19.87
N ASN A 307 17.02 -7.50 20.72
CA ASN A 307 18.43 -7.49 20.33
C ASN A 307 18.80 -8.59 19.32
N ALA A 308 18.17 -9.76 19.40
CA ALA A 308 18.42 -10.87 18.47
C ALA A 308 17.91 -10.52 17.06
N ALA A 309 16.71 -9.93 16.95
CA ALA A 309 16.16 -9.49 15.68
C ALA A 309 16.96 -8.32 15.08
N ARG A 310 17.45 -7.38 15.92
CA ARG A 310 18.33 -6.28 15.47
C ARG A 310 19.64 -6.83 14.88
N LYS A 311 20.30 -7.76 15.58
CA LYS A 311 21.54 -8.42 15.10
C LYS A 311 21.28 -9.16 13.79
N LYS A 312 20.17 -9.89 13.71
CA LYS A 312 19.78 -10.59 12.49
C LYS A 312 19.59 -9.62 11.32
N ARG A 313 18.88 -8.52 11.53
CA ARG A 313 18.67 -7.48 10.50
C ARG A 313 19.99 -6.84 10.03
N VAL A 314 20.91 -6.54 10.97
CA VAL A 314 22.24 -6.03 10.64
C VAL A 314 23.00 -7.02 9.76
N GLN A 315 22.96 -8.31 10.10
CA GLN A 315 23.62 -9.35 9.33
C GLN A 315 23.04 -9.50 7.92
N GLU A 316 21.70 -9.53 7.81
CA GLU A 316 20.97 -9.57 6.52
C GLU A 316 21.36 -8.41 5.61
N VAL A 317 21.49 -7.20 6.17
CA VAL A 317 21.86 -6.01 5.39
C VAL A 317 23.35 -6.08 4.98
N LEU A 318 24.25 -6.51 5.87
CA LEU A 318 25.66 -6.72 5.52
C LEU A 318 25.81 -7.71 4.36
N GLU A 319 25.10 -8.83 4.40
CA GLU A 319 25.08 -9.84 3.34
C GLU A 319 24.51 -9.27 2.03
N SER A 320 23.40 -8.56 2.12
CA SER A 320 22.70 -7.98 0.97
C SER A 320 23.57 -6.97 0.20
N PHE A 321 24.44 -6.23 0.88
CA PHE A 321 25.36 -5.27 0.27
C PHE A 321 26.78 -5.81 0.06
N GLY A 322 27.01 -7.11 0.30
CA GLY A 322 28.30 -7.76 0.12
C GLY A 322 29.40 -7.25 1.07
N LEU A 323 28.99 -6.92 2.30
CA LEU A 323 29.88 -6.38 3.35
C LEU A 323 30.12 -7.37 4.50
N ALA A 324 29.50 -8.56 4.47
CA ALA A 324 29.54 -9.52 5.57
C ALA A 324 30.97 -9.92 5.99
N MET A 325 31.88 -10.13 5.01
CA MET A 325 33.27 -10.49 5.28
C MET A 325 34.15 -9.33 5.77
N LEU A 326 33.61 -8.11 5.76
CA LEU A 326 34.30 -6.88 6.15
C LEU A 326 33.84 -6.37 7.52
N GLY A 327 33.05 -7.14 8.27
CA GLY A 327 32.46 -6.70 9.53
C GLY A 327 33.45 -6.09 10.52
N ASP A 328 34.62 -6.71 10.69
CA ASP A 328 35.67 -6.24 11.60
C ASP A 328 36.67 -5.24 10.97
N THR A 329 36.48 -4.89 9.69
CA THR A 329 37.32 -3.94 9.00
C THR A 329 36.96 -2.51 9.40
N LEU A 330 37.99 -1.66 9.64
CA LEU A 330 37.77 -0.22 9.89
C LEU A 330 37.23 0.47 8.63
N VAL A 331 36.29 1.40 8.80
CA VAL A 331 35.70 2.16 7.70
C VAL A 331 36.75 2.93 6.86
N GLU A 332 37.78 3.47 7.50
CA GLU A 332 38.89 4.16 6.80
C GLU A 332 39.69 3.27 5.85
N LYS A 333 39.70 1.94 6.09
CA LYS A 333 40.39 0.95 5.26
C LYS A 333 39.53 0.41 4.10
N LEU A 334 38.27 0.80 4.01
CA LEU A 334 37.41 0.42 2.92
C LEU A 334 37.77 1.13 1.61
N SER A 335 37.64 0.42 0.50
CA SER A 335 37.63 1.07 -0.83
C SER A 335 36.48 2.05 -0.97
N GLY A 336 36.54 2.98 -1.92
CA GLY A 336 35.46 3.93 -2.19
C GLY A 336 34.10 3.24 -2.39
N GLY A 337 34.06 2.18 -3.21
CA GLY A 337 32.83 1.41 -3.46
C GLY A 337 32.30 0.64 -2.23
N GLN A 338 33.21 0.11 -1.39
CA GLN A 338 32.80 -0.54 -0.14
C GLN A 338 32.23 0.48 0.85
N ARG A 339 32.85 1.67 0.93
CA ARG A 339 32.39 2.77 1.77
C ARG A 339 31.00 3.26 1.32
N LYS A 340 30.80 3.47 0.02
CA LYS A 340 29.50 3.87 -0.53
C LYS A 340 28.44 2.81 -0.27
N ARG A 341 28.73 1.53 -0.44
CA ARG A 341 27.80 0.45 -0.10
C ARG A 341 27.43 0.43 1.39
N LEU A 342 28.39 0.73 2.29
CA LEU A 342 28.11 0.85 3.71
C LEU A 342 27.20 2.05 4.01
N SER A 343 27.44 3.21 3.38
CA SER A 343 26.62 4.41 3.50
C SER A 343 25.17 4.11 3.09
N ILE A 344 24.97 3.42 1.97
CA ILE A 344 23.66 2.99 1.47
C ILE A 344 23.01 1.98 2.44
N ALA A 345 23.77 1.01 2.95
CA ALA A 345 23.30 0.00 3.88
C ALA A 345 22.79 0.61 5.22
N MET A 346 23.43 1.67 5.71
CA MET A 346 23.02 2.40 6.92
C MET A 346 21.64 3.02 6.77
N GLU A 347 21.31 3.55 5.60
CA GLU A 347 20.00 4.11 5.31
C GLU A 347 18.96 3.01 5.03
N PHE A 348 19.37 1.91 4.41
CA PHE A 348 18.51 0.79 4.06
C PHE A 348 18.15 -0.10 5.25
N ILE A 349 18.81 0.05 6.40
CA ILE A 349 18.59 -0.82 7.59
C ILE A 349 17.14 -0.78 8.07
N SER A 350 16.47 0.37 7.97
CA SER A 350 15.06 0.55 8.34
C SER A 350 14.07 -0.02 7.34
N ASP A 351 14.53 -0.52 6.19
CA ASP A 351 13.67 -1.02 5.10
C ASP A 351 12.70 0.04 4.56
N PRO A 352 13.21 1.19 4.11
CA PRO A 352 12.38 2.33 3.76
C PRO A 352 11.50 2.04 2.54
N GLY A 353 10.28 2.56 2.57
CA GLY A 353 9.36 2.50 1.45
C GLY A 353 9.70 3.44 0.30
N LEU A 354 10.32 4.56 0.62
CA LEU A 354 10.90 5.53 -0.32
C LEU A 354 12.40 5.62 -0.06
N PHE A 355 13.22 5.35 -1.08
CA PHE A 355 14.66 5.33 -0.98
C PHE A 355 15.27 6.30 -2.00
N ILE A 356 15.95 7.33 -1.53
CA ILE A 356 16.50 8.42 -2.32
C ILE A 356 18.01 8.41 -2.21
N LEU A 357 18.70 8.50 -3.35
CA LEU A 357 20.16 8.48 -3.39
C LEU A 357 20.65 9.66 -4.26
N ASP A 358 21.52 10.45 -3.66
CA ASP A 358 22.17 11.58 -4.32
C ASP A 358 23.57 11.19 -4.74
N GLU A 359 23.78 11.02 -6.05
CA GLU A 359 25.03 10.62 -6.69
C GLU A 359 25.71 9.40 -6.05
N PRO A 360 25.01 8.25 -5.97
CA PRO A 360 25.55 7.06 -5.29
C PRO A 360 26.77 6.45 -6.03
N ASP A 361 26.97 6.80 -7.27
CA ASP A 361 28.07 6.35 -8.15
C ASP A 361 29.29 7.29 -8.16
N SER A 362 29.25 8.40 -7.43
CA SER A 362 30.35 9.35 -7.39
C SER A 362 31.66 8.70 -6.90
N GLY A 363 32.72 8.80 -7.73
CA GLY A 363 34.04 8.23 -7.44
C GLY A 363 34.15 6.70 -7.61
N LEU A 364 33.13 6.04 -8.20
CA LEU A 364 33.19 4.63 -8.54
C LEU A 364 33.59 4.40 -10.00
N ASP A 365 34.29 3.29 -10.26
CA ASP A 365 34.48 2.83 -11.63
C ASP A 365 33.16 2.30 -12.23
N GLY A 366 33.09 2.26 -13.57
CA GLY A 366 31.85 1.94 -14.27
C GLY A 366 31.27 0.55 -13.97
N VAL A 367 32.10 -0.43 -13.64
CA VAL A 367 31.65 -1.80 -13.33
C VAL A 367 31.03 -1.84 -11.91
N VAL A 368 31.72 -1.22 -10.95
CA VAL A 368 31.24 -1.13 -9.57
C VAL A 368 29.98 -0.29 -9.49
N ALA A 369 29.90 0.83 -10.22
CA ALA A 369 28.71 1.65 -10.33
C ALA A 369 27.53 0.85 -10.91
N ARG A 370 27.72 0.12 -12.01
CA ARG A 370 26.68 -0.72 -12.61
C ARG A 370 26.13 -1.75 -11.62
N GLY A 371 27.01 -2.49 -10.91
CA GLY A 371 26.57 -3.45 -9.90
C GLY A 371 25.80 -2.81 -8.73
N LEU A 372 26.13 -1.55 -8.38
CA LEU A 372 25.37 -0.80 -7.39
C LEU A 372 23.95 -0.48 -7.90
N TYR A 373 23.80 -0.01 -9.14
CA TYR A 373 22.50 0.30 -9.74
C TYR A 373 21.63 -0.95 -9.91
N GLU A 374 22.22 -2.10 -10.29
CA GLU A 374 21.53 -3.38 -10.34
C GLU A 374 20.99 -3.80 -8.96
N LYS A 375 21.75 -3.53 -7.89
CA LYS A 375 21.24 -3.73 -6.53
C LYS A 375 20.09 -2.78 -6.18
N LEU A 376 20.17 -1.52 -6.58
CA LEU A 376 19.07 -0.55 -6.39
C LEU A 376 17.83 -0.96 -7.19
N ARG A 377 17.98 -1.46 -8.41
CA ARG A 377 16.90 -2.03 -9.21
C ARG A 377 16.20 -3.19 -8.47
N SER A 378 17.01 -4.14 -7.97
CA SER A 378 16.47 -5.25 -7.15
C SER A 378 15.66 -4.74 -5.94
N ILE A 379 16.11 -3.68 -5.28
CA ILE A 379 15.39 -3.05 -4.17
C ILE A 379 14.07 -2.46 -4.64
N ALA A 380 14.02 -1.81 -5.80
CA ALA A 380 12.77 -1.32 -6.36
C ALA A 380 11.83 -2.46 -6.73
N ASP A 381 12.31 -3.54 -7.37
CA ASP A 381 11.53 -4.73 -7.75
C ASP A 381 10.86 -5.42 -6.54
N GLU A 382 11.44 -5.27 -5.35
CA GLU A 382 10.83 -5.71 -4.10
C GLU A 382 9.66 -4.82 -3.62
N GLY A 383 9.26 -3.83 -4.42
CA GLY A 383 8.10 -2.95 -4.16
C GLY A 383 8.45 -1.64 -3.45
N ARG A 384 9.70 -1.21 -3.45
CA ARG A 384 10.11 0.10 -2.93
C ARG A 384 10.16 1.11 -4.06
N ILE A 385 10.07 2.40 -3.72
CA ILE A 385 10.31 3.49 -4.66
C ILE A 385 11.77 3.92 -4.48
N VAL A 386 12.53 3.91 -5.58
CA VAL A 386 13.94 4.33 -5.57
C VAL A 386 14.09 5.55 -6.46
N ILE A 387 14.54 6.68 -5.92
CA ILE A 387 14.83 7.90 -6.67
C ILE A 387 16.33 8.14 -6.65
N VAL A 388 16.94 8.29 -7.82
CA VAL A 388 18.39 8.47 -7.93
C VAL A 388 18.74 9.72 -8.74
N ILE A 389 19.69 10.49 -8.24
CA ILE A 389 20.40 11.53 -9.00
C ILE A 389 21.74 10.96 -9.45
N THR A 390 22.08 11.11 -10.71
CA THR A 390 23.42 10.78 -11.24
C THR A 390 23.88 11.75 -12.32
N HIS A 391 25.19 11.88 -12.49
CA HIS A 391 25.80 12.67 -13.56
C HIS A 391 26.09 11.84 -14.82
N THR A 392 25.97 10.52 -14.78
CA THR A 392 26.22 9.62 -15.91
C THR A 392 25.01 8.72 -16.22
N PRO A 393 23.81 9.31 -16.44
CA PRO A 393 22.56 8.55 -16.52
C PRO A 393 22.53 7.57 -17.70
N ASP A 394 23.12 7.92 -18.84
CA ASP A 394 23.05 7.11 -20.06
C ASP A 394 23.75 5.73 -19.92
N ARG A 395 24.64 5.56 -18.94
CA ARG A 395 25.32 4.28 -18.65
C ARG A 395 24.42 3.24 -17.99
N VAL A 396 23.36 3.67 -17.33
CA VAL A 396 22.50 2.83 -16.49
C VAL A 396 21.01 3.08 -16.75
N ILE A 397 20.72 3.74 -17.87
CA ILE A 397 19.36 4.16 -18.26
C ILE A 397 18.38 2.99 -18.34
N ASP A 398 18.86 1.82 -18.75
CA ASP A 398 18.10 0.57 -18.88
C ASP A 398 17.58 0.01 -17.54
N LEU A 399 18.03 0.56 -16.43
CA LEU A 399 17.61 0.14 -15.08
C LEU A 399 16.48 1.02 -14.50
N PHE A 400 16.13 2.12 -15.18
CA PHE A 400 15.10 3.06 -14.72
C PHE A 400 13.78 2.87 -15.44
N ASP A 401 12.68 3.02 -14.71
CA ASP A 401 11.31 3.00 -15.25
C ASP A 401 10.90 4.39 -15.74
N ASP A 402 11.12 5.41 -14.89
CA ASP A 402 10.66 6.78 -15.12
C ASP A 402 11.80 7.79 -14.94
N VAL A 403 11.58 8.99 -15.47
CA VAL A 403 12.45 10.14 -15.26
C VAL A 403 11.66 11.37 -14.82
N ILE A 404 12.18 12.07 -13.81
CA ILE A 404 11.75 13.41 -13.40
C ILE A 404 12.78 14.38 -13.95
N VAL A 405 12.36 15.34 -14.77
CA VAL A 405 13.22 16.38 -15.30
C VAL A 405 12.81 17.72 -14.69
N LEU A 406 13.70 18.29 -13.85
CA LEU A 406 13.54 19.62 -13.29
C LEU A 406 14.33 20.62 -14.10
N ALA A 407 13.71 21.70 -14.49
CA ALA A 407 14.32 22.77 -15.25
C ALA A 407 14.20 24.12 -14.52
N LYS A 408 15.17 24.97 -14.68
CA LYS A 408 15.21 26.33 -14.12
C LYS A 408 14.57 27.29 -15.12
N ASP A 409 13.44 27.93 -14.74
CA ASP A 409 12.77 28.92 -15.58
C ASP A 409 13.52 30.28 -15.61
N VAL A 410 12.97 31.25 -16.33
CA VAL A 410 13.57 32.59 -16.45
C VAL A 410 13.70 33.33 -15.12
N ASP A 411 12.84 33.02 -14.15
CA ASP A 411 12.86 33.58 -12.80
C ASP A 411 13.81 32.81 -11.86
N ARG A 412 14.61 31.88 -12.41
CA ARG A 412 15.50 30.96 -11.69
C ARG A 412 14.76 30.07 -10.68
N THR A 413 13.48 29.76 -10.94
CA THR A 413 12.65 28.87 -10.15
C THR A 413 12.66 27.46 -10.77
N GLY A 414 12.81 26.43 -9.96
CA GLY A 414 12.74 25.04 -10.41
C GLY A 414 11.30 24.65 -10.76
N ARG A 415 11.09 24.10 -11.96
CA ARG A 415 9.83 23.67 -12.51
C ARG A 415 9.92 22.26 -13.04
N LEU A 416 8.80 21.54 -13.06
CA LEU A 416 8.71 20.25 -13.71
C LEU A 416 8.64 20.43 -15.23
N ALA A 417 9.68 19.97 -15.93
CA ALA A 417 9.73 19.97 -17.39
C ALA A 417 9.22 18.66 -18.01
N TYR A 418 9.33 17.55 -17.25
CA TYR A 418 8.78 16.24 -17.63
C TYR A 418 8.76 15.29 -16.43
N TYR A 419 7.74 14.45 -16.37
CA TYR A 419 7.71 13.22 -15.57
C TYR A 419 6.98 12.14 -16.36
N GLY A 420 7.56 10.97 -16.46
CA GLY A 420 6.97 9.80 -17.11
C GLY A 420 8.02 8.76 -17.50
N PRO A 421 7.59 7.74 -18.27
CA PRO A 421 8.45 6.64 -18.71
C PRO A 421 9.73 7.14 -19.38
N ILE A 422 10.85 6.51 -19.03
CA ILE A 422 12.16 6.97 -19.49
C ILE A 422 12.36 6.80 -21.00
N ASP A 423 11.74 5.78 -21.59
CA ASP A 423 11.75 5.50 -23.02
C ASP A 423 11.05 6.58 -23.86
N LYS A 424 10.08 7.31 -23.26
CA LYS A 424 9.35 8.40 -23.93
C LYS A 424 10.00 9.78 -23.76
N ALA A 425 10.94 9.89 -22.83
CA ALA A 425 11.62 11.17 -22.59
C ALA A 425 12.39 11.66 -23.82
N GLY A 426 13.08 10.76 -24.52
CA GLY A 426 13.81 11.09 -25.76
C GLY A 426 12.90 11.71 -26.83
N GLU A 427 11.74 11.12 -27.07
CA GLU A 427 10.75 11.65 -28.01
C GLU A 427 10.20 13.02 -27.58
N PHE A 428 9.89 13.19 -26.27
CA PHE A 428 9.37 14.44 -25.75
C PHE A 428 10.37 15.59 -25.89
N PHE A 429 11.66 15.37 -25.60
CA PHE A 429 12.71 16.38 -25.67
C PHE A 429 13.40 16.44 -27.04
N GLU A 430 13.06 15.55 -27.97
CA GLU A 430 13.69 15.46 -29.30
C GLU A 430 15.19 15.20 -29.20
N LYS A 431 15.62 14.30 -28.28
CA LYS A 431 17.01 14.00 -27.95
C LYS A 431 17.22 12.49 -27.75
N ASP A 432 18.41 11.99 -28.13
CA ASP A 432 18.72 10.56 -28.08
C ASP A 432 19.25 10.07 -26.73
N GLY A 433 19.62 10.97 -25.80
CA GLY A 433 20.17 10.60 -24.49
C GLY A 433 19.84 11.60 -23.39
N MET A 434 19.95 11.15 -22.14
CA MET A 434 19.64 11.95 -20.95
C MET A 434 20.61 13.12 -20.76
N GLU A 435 21.89 12.94 -21.12
CA GLU A 435 22.87 14.02 -21.11
C GLU A 435 22.50 15.12 -22.12
N GLN A 436 21.96 14.76 -23.29
CA GLN A 436 21.49 15.72 -24.29
C GLN A 436 20.21 16.42 -23.84
N ILE A 437 19.29 15.71 -23.16
CA ILE A 437 18.12 16.32 -22.52
C ILE A 437 18.58 17.37 -21.51
N LEU A 438 19.55 17.04 -20.68
CA LEU A 438 20.10 17.97 -19.69
C LEU A 438 20.69 19.22 -20.35
N LEU A 439 21.44 19.07 -21.44
CA LEU A 439 21.97 20.21 -22.22
C LEU A 439 20.85 21.07 -22.81
N SER A 440 19.75 20.46 -23.26
CA SER A 440 18.62 21.20 -23.86
C SER A 440 17.92 22.13 -22.86
N ILE A 441 17.83 21.75 -21.58
CA ILE A 441 17.16 22.52 -20.52
C ILE A 441 18.10 23.48 -19.77
N ASN A 442 19.43 23.26 -19.83
CA ASN A 442 20.38 24.13 -19.16
C ASN A 442 20.39 25.51 -19.82
N GLN A 443 20.69 26.55 -19.03
CA GLN A 443 20.80 27.92 -19.53
C GLN A 443 21.97 28.07 -20.48
N LYS A 444 21.88 29.03 -21.42
CA LYS A 444 22.93 29.29 -22.41
C LYS A 444 24.25 29.68 -21.76
N GLU A 445 24.18 30.41 -20.65
CA GLU A 445 25.34 30.81 -19.85
C GLU A 445 26.04 29.62 -19.18
N GLU A 446 25.34 28.52 -19.02
CA GLU A 446 25.82 27.24 -18.48
C GLU A 446 26.20 26.22 -19.59
N GLY A 447 26.26 26.69 -20.86
CA GLY A 447 26.58 25.87 -22.02
C GLY A 447 25.44 25.05 -22.58
N GLY A 448 24.22 25.33 -22.17
CA GLY A 448 23.00 24.65 -22.65
C GLY A 448 22.29 25.39 -23.79
N GLU A 449 21.17 24.82 -24.27
CA GLU A 449 20.33 25.39 -25.33
C GLU A 449 19.34 26.44 -24.81
N GLY A 450 19.03 26.45 -23.51
CA GLY A 450 18.11 27.41 -22.87
C GLY A 450 16.63 27.15 -23.14
N ARG A 451 16.23 25.92 -23.50
CA ARG A 451 14.84 25.56 -23.87
C ARG A 451 13.96 25.16 -22.66
N ALA A 452 14.40 25.42 -21.42
CA ALA A 452 13.69 25.06 -20.19
C ALA A 452 12.23 25.46 -20.20
N ASN A 453 11.91 26.75 -20.51
CA ASN A 453 10.54 27.26 -20.50
C ASN A 453 9.66 26.63 -21.57
N GLU A 454 10.21 26.29 -22.73
CA GLU A 454 9.51 25.60 -23.81
C GLU A 454 9.01 24.24 -23.33
N PHE A 455 9.91 23.42 -22.75
CA PHE A 455 9.56 22.09 -22.27
C PHE A 455 8.64 22.11 -21.06
N VAL A 456 8.79 23.05 -20.14
CA VAL A 456 7.86 23.27 -19.03
C VAL A 456 6.45 23.59 -19.55
N ALA A 457 6.35 24.47 -20.55
CA ALA A 457 5.06 24.83 -21.17
C ALA A 457 4.46 23.63 -21.96
N LYS A 458 5.29 22.92 -22.74
CA LYS A 458 4.89 21.72 -23.50
C LYS A 458 4.35 20.63 -22.57
N TYR A 459 5.02 20.40 -21.44
CA TYR A 459 4.58 19.39 -20.47
C TYR A 459 3.29 19.83 -19.74
N ALA A 460 3.15 21.09 -19.37
CA ALA A 460 1.93 21.62 -18.76
C ALA A 460 0.71 21.50 -19.70
N GLN A 461 0.88 21.70 -21.01
CA GLN A 461 -0.15 21.48 -22.02
C GLN A 461 -0.52 20.01 -22.14
N LEU A 462 0.45 19.10 -22.10
CA LEU A 462 0.23 17.66 -22.20
C LEU A 462 -0.61 17.14 -21.02
N ILE A 463 -0.35 17.63 -19.80
CA ILE A 463 -1.13 17.27 -18.60
C ILE A 463 -2.51 17.95 -18.61
N GLY A 464 -2.61 19.22 -19.03
CA GLY A 464 -3.86 19.99 -19.07
C GLY A 464 -4.78 19.62 -20.24
N GLY A 465 -4.24 19.15 -21.37
CA GLY A 465 -5.00 18.76 -22.56
C GLY A 465 -5.68 17.39 -22.46
N GLY A 466 -5.29 16.54 -21.50
CA GLY A 466 -5.92 15.23 -21.27
C GLY A 466 -7.36 15.31 -20.75
N THR A 467 -7.87 16.51 -20.45
CA THR A 467 -9.23 16.72 -19.92
C THR A 467 -10.27 17.09 -21.00
N GLU A 468 -9.89 17.43 -22.24
CA GLU A 468 -10.83 17.87 -23.29
C GLU A 468 -11.30 16.77 -24.26
N ASP A 469 -10.54 15.71 -24.47
CA ASP A 469 -10.92 14.65 -25.45
C ASP A 469 -12.02 13.69 -24.96
N GLY A 470 -12.46 13.79 -23.69
CA GLY A 470 -13.57 13.00 -23.14
C GLY A 470 -14.98 13.50 -23.45
N LYS A 471 -15.15 14.69 -24.03
CA LYS A 471 -16.49 15.34 -24.25
C LYS A 471 -16.98 15.43 -25.68
N ALA A 472 -16.21 15.00 -26.66
CA ALA A 472 -16.58 15.12 -28.09
C ALA A 472 -17.29 13.91 -28.71
N GLY A 473 -17.64 12.88 -27.94
CA GLY A 473 -18.24 11.62 -28.42
C GLY A 473 -19.70 11.36 -28.02
N ALA A 474 -20.47 12.38 -27.60
CA ALA A 474 -21.90 12.21 -27.30
C ALA A 474 -22.75 13.35 -27.90
N ARG A 475 -22.97 13.29 -29.20
CA ARG A 475 -24.13 13.90 -29.88
C ARG A 475 -24.65 12.98 -30.95
#